data_409ce552dfb2ac972975ffbfbb2a7692
#
_entry.id   409ce552dfb2ac972975ffbfbb2a7692
#
_cell.length_a   1.000
_cell.length_b   1.000
_cell.length_c   1.000
_cell.angle_alpha   90.00
_cell.angle_beta   90.00
_cell.angle_gamma   90.00
#
_symmetry.space_group_name_H-M   'P 1'
#
loop_
_entity.id
_entity.type
_entity.pdbx_description
1 polymer ?
#
loop_
_entity_poly.entity_id
_entity_poly.type
_entity_poly.pdbx_seq_one_letter_code
_entity_poly.pdbx_strand_id
1 'polypeptide(L)' 'HPQLIKKGERVTIHAFSPSFSIKMSGKALMSGSLGEKIRVKNNKSKKVIEGTITKAGTVSVNY' A
#
# COMPACT_ATOMS: atom_id res chain seq x y z
N HIS A 1 9.44 12.45 11.24
CA HIS A 1 8.10 11.89 11.26
C HIS A 1 8.15 10.41 11.56
N PRO A 2 7.27 9.91 12.43
CA PRO A 2 7.22 8.48 12.67
C PRO A 2 6.77 7.75 11.41
N GLN A 3 7.37 6.61 11.17
CA GLN A 3 6.99 5.78 10.04
C GLN A 3 5.67 5.09 10.34
N LEU A 4 4.73 5.18 9.42
CA LEU A 4 3.45 4.50 9.55
C LEU A 4 3.52 3.08 9.03
N ILE A 5 4.43 2.80 8.12
CA ILE A 5 4.59 1.48 7.53
C ILE A 5 6.08 1.13 7.53
N LYS A 6 6.39 -0.09 7.95
CA LYS A 6 7.77 -0.58 7.97
C LYS A 6 7.96 -1.62 6.88
N LYS A 7 9.20 -1.72 6.40
CA LYS A 7 9.55 -2.73 5.42
C LYS A 7 9.22 -4.12 5.95
N GLY A 8 8.53 -4.91 5.15
CA GLY A 8 8.13 -6.25 5.53
C GLY A 8 6.83 -6.33 6.30
N GLU A 9 6.23 -5.19 6.63
CA GLU A 9 4.97 -5.16 7.35
C GLU A 9 3.82 -5.46 6.41
N ARG A 10 2.82 -6.18 6.93
CA ARG A 10 1.61 -6.42 6.15
C ARG A 10 0.81 -5.12 6.07
N VAL A 11 0.36 -4.79 4.89
CA VAL A 11 -0.43 -3.59 4.66
C VAL A 11 -1.68 -3.94 3.88
N THR A 12 -2.70 -3.10 4.01
CA THR A 12 -3.91 -3.20 3.21
C THR A 12 -3.73 -2.30 2.00
N ILE A 13 -3.90 -2.87 0.82
CA ILE A 13 -3.81 -2.12 -0.43
C ILE A 13 -5.23 -1.77 -0.84
N HIS A 14 -5.52 -0.48 -0.88
CA HIS A 14 -6.82 0.00 -1.30
C HIS A 14 -6.71 0.52 -2.73
N ALA A 15 -7.16 -0.26 -3.67
CA ALA A 15 -7.16 0.11 -5.09
C ALA A 15 -8.54 0.64 -5.44
N PHE A 16 -8.59 1.83 -6.00
CA PHE A 16 -9.88 2.40 -6.39
C PHE A 16 -9.80 3.04 -7.76
N SER A 17 -10.93 3.04 -8.44
CA SER A 17 -11.09 3.70 -9.71
C SER A 17 -12.50 4.28 -9.75
N PRO A 18 -12.84 5.07 -10.78
CA PRO A 18 -14.19 5.62 -10.87
C PRO A 18 -15.31 4.58 -10.85
N SER A 19 -15.00 3.34 -11.25
CA SER A 19 -16.01 2.29 -11.38
C SER A 19 -16.05 1.30 -10.23
N PHE A 20 -14.96 1.20 -9.43
CA PHE A 20 -14.90 0.19 -8.39
C PHE A 20 -13.88 0.54 -7.32
N SER A 21 -13.97 -0.18 -6.22
CA SER A 21 -13.07 -0.05 -5.10
C SER A 21 -12.76 -1.45 -4.58
N ILE A 22 -11.48 -1.77 -4.48
CA ILE A 22 -11.04 -3.10 -4.07
C ILE A 22 -10.01 -2.98 -2.96
N LYS A 23 -10.13 -3.85 -1.96
CA LYS A 23 -9.13 -3.94 -0.89
C LYS A 23 -8.39 -5.26 -1.03
N MET A 24 -7.09 -5.20 -0.91
CA MET A 24 -6.24 -6.37 -1.03
C MET A 24 -5.21 -6.36 0.08
N SER A 25 -4.68 -7.55 0.37
CA SER A 25 -3.59 -7.67 1.33
C SER A 25 -2.27 -7.63 0.59
N GLY A 26 -1.29 -6.99 1.16
CA GLY A 26 0.03 -6.92 0.57
C GLY A 26 1.10 -6.79 1.63
N LYS A 27 2.34 -6.72 1.17
CA LYS A 27 3.49 -6.59 2.04
C LYS A 27 4.31 -5.40 1.58
N ALA A 28 4.63 -4.52 2.53
CA ALA A 28 5.43 -3.35 2.20
C ALA A 28 6.86 -3.76 1.87
N LEU A 29 7.38 -3.26 0.77
CA LEU A 29 8.75 -3.52 0.37
C LEU A 29 9.70 -2.45 0.86
N MET A 30 9.17 -1.37 1.41
CA MET A 30 9.98 -0.30 1.96
C MET A 30 9.18 0.45 3.01
N SER A 31 9.90 1.18 3.86
CA SER A 31 9.28 1.97 4.91
C SER A 31 8.80 3.31 4.38
N GLY A 32 7.82 3.90 5.06
CA GLY A 32 7.35 5.21 4.67
C GLY A 32 6.44 5.83 5.70
N SER A 33 6.17 7.10 5.50
CA SER A 33 5.30 7.91 6.36
C SER A 33 4.07 8.36 5.59
N LEU A 34 3.16 9.02 6.29
CA LEU A 34 1.95 9.54 5.68
C LEU A 34 2.28 10.43 4.48
N GLY A 35 1.61 10.17 3.37
CA GLY A 35 1.80 10.95 2.16
C GLY A 35 2.95 10.50 1.28
N GLU A 36 3.76 9.57 1.74
CA GLU A 36 4.87 9.05 0.96
C GLU A 36 4.43 7.92 0.06
N LYS A 37 5.10 7.79 -1.08
CA LYS A 37 4.85 6.66 -1.97
C LYS A 37 5.83 5.54 -1.65
N ILE A 38 5.30 4.34 -1.55
CA ILE A 38 6.13 3.16 -1.31
C ILE A 38 5.73 2.06 -2.27
N ARG A 39 6.58 1.09 -2.38
CA ARG A 39 6.28 -0.10 -3.16
C ARG A 39 5.77 -1.18 -2.24
N VAL A 40 4.71 -1.82 -2.67
CA VAL A 40 4.13 -2.93 -1.93
C VAL A 40 3.93 -4.10 -2.87
N LYS A 41 4.03 -5.29 -2.31
CA LYS A 41 3.83 -6.50 -3.09
C LYS A 41 2.47 -7.07 -2.77
N ASN A 42 1.66 -7.28 -3.80
CA ASN A 42 0.37 -7.90 -3.62
C ASN A 42 0.54 -9.38 -3.35
N ASN A 43 0.04 -9.85 -2.21
CA ASN A 43 0.19 -11.25 -1.83
C ASN A 43 -0.55 -12.20 -2.76
N LYS A 44 -1.60 -11.73 -3.39
CA LYS A 44 -2.42 -12.57 -4.24
C LYS A 44 -1.82 -12.74 -5.63
N SER A 45 -1.42 -11.65 -6.25
CA SER A 45 -0.86 -11.68 -7.60
C SER A 45 0.65 -11.70 -7.60
N LYS A 46 1.28 -11.43 -6.46
CA LYS A 46 2.73 -11.35 -6.29
C LYS A 46 3.36 -10.29 -7.18
N LYS A 47 2.59 -9.29 -7.53
CA LYS A 47 3.08 -8.16 -8.32
C LYS A 47 3.43 -7.00 -7.41
N VAL A 48 4.47 -6.27 -7.80
CA VAL A 48 4.89 -5.08 -7.07
C VAL A 48 4.15 -3.89 -7.66
N ILE A 49 3.52 -3.12 -6.77
CA ILE A 49 2.83 -1.90 -7.19
C ILE A 49 3.26 -0.75 -6.28
N GLU A 50 3.12 0.45 -6.79
CA GLU A 50 3.45 1.65 -6.04
C GLU A 50 2.17 2.29 -5.54
N GLY A 51 2.16 2.67 -4.28
CA GLY A 51 0.99 3.31 -3.69
C GLY A 51 1.39 4.39 -2.71
N THR A 52 0.42 5.21 -2.34
CA THR A 52 0.61 6.30 -1.40
C THR A 52 0.06 5.91 -0.03
N ILE A 53 0.83 6.18 1.01
CA ILE A 53 0.40 5.89 2.37
C ILE A 53 -0.64 6.93 2.79
N THR A 54 -1.86 6.47 3.06
CA THR A 54 -2.94 7.34 3.51
C THR A 54 -3.27 7.15 4.97
N LYS A 55 -2.97 5.99 5.51
CA LYS A 55 -3.20 5.66 6.91
C LYS A 55 -2.14 4.69 7.37
N ALA A 56 -2.03 4.52 8.68
CA ALA A 56 -1.14 3.50 9.23
C ALA A 56 -1.60 2.13 8.73
N GLY A 57 -0.69 1.41 8.08
CA GLY A 57 -1.00 0.08 7.57
C GLY A 57 -1.85 0.04 6.31
N THR A 58 -2.13 1.18 5.70
CA THR A 58 -2.96 1.24 4.50
C THR A 58 -2.25 2.02 3.41
N VAL A 59 -2.28 1.46 2.21
CA VAL A 59 -1.67 2.09 1.03
C VAL A 59 -2.74 2.23 -0.04
N SER A 60 -2.85 3.43 -0.58
CA SER A 60 -3.83 3.72 -1.63
C SER A 60 -3.16 3.62 -2.99
N VAL A 61 -3.77 2.85 -3.88
CA VAL A 61 -3.29 2.68 -5.25
C VAL A 61 -4.38 3.16 -6.20
N ASN A 62 -3.98 3.96 -7.15
CA ASN A 62 -4.91 4.49 -8.14
C ASN A 62 -4.75 3.71 -9.45
N TYR A 63 -5.82 3.14 -9.90
CA TYR A 63 -5.83 2.44 -11.19
C TYR A 63 -6.21 3.36 -12.32
#